data_64ed06a204f23aa2883a84840b3dd216
#
_entry.id   64ed06a204f23aa2883a84840b3dd216
#
_cell.length_a   1.000
_cell.length_b   1.000
_cell.length_c   1.000
_cell.angle_alpha   90.00
_cell.angle_beta   90.00
_cell.angle_gamma   90.00
#
_symmetry.space_group_name_H-M   'P 1'
#
loop_
_entity.id
_entity.type
_entity.pdbx_description
1 polymer ?
#
loop_
_entity_poly.entity_id
_entity_poly.type
_entity_poly.pdbx_seq_one_letter_code
_entity_poly.pdbx_strand_id
1 'polypeptide(L)'
;MKSYLAGLVLLALPCVPPVLAQEKQNFVFNPSTPEGQILQALGQETDDAHRVSLGQDFLAKYPKHEAAGWVAAQLESGLLGQKEYDKVLEVAETAYANGPDMDGAYFALKAAVAKNDVEQTKKWSARTSEAARKITGSAKPPADDEAKHELEYAKEVDEYSEYGLYVVALKAQPKEEVDLVDTLIKQNPKSQYLPEVANSYFAALSKAGEGGKACPAAAKMAVDKNAEAMLYAADCNWRGNKADAVISYAAKAAEAASTRAKREGVSDGDWAAQKAALVGTANFYTGVGYTMQQRFGPANKALKAALPTIKGNQSLYAIALFDLGLANYQLGKPLGDKAQMREGLKYFQESAGMAGPMQDQASRNAKLVLAELGGK
;
A
#
# COMPACT_ATOMS: atom_id res chain seq x y z
N MET A 1 21.29 -12.28 -13.40
CA MET A 1 20.21 -11.37 -13.77
C MET A 1 19.10 -12.18 -14.42
N LYS A 2 18.09 -12.59 -13.69
CA LYS A 2 16.84 -13.14 -14.23
C LYS A 2 15.75 -12.17 -13.79
N SER A 3 15.20 -11.47 -14.78
CA SER A 3 14.06 -10.59 -14.64
C SER A 3 12.88 -11.41 -14.12
N TYR A 4 12.44 -11.17 -12.90
CA TYR A 4 11.14 -11.59 -12.44
C TYR A 4 10.13 -10.64 -13.09
N LEU A 5 9.54 -11.07 -14.20
CA LEU A 5 8.28 -10.52 -14.69
C LEU A 5 7.25 -10.76 -13.57
N ALA A 6 6.93 -9.70 -12.85
CA ALA A 6 5.77 -9.66 -12.00
C ALA A 6 4.56 -9.87 -12.89
N GLY A 7 3.98 -11.05 -12.81
CA GLY A 7 2.71 -11.34 -13.47
C GLY A 7 1.67 -10.35 -12.95
N LEU A 8 1.24 -9.47 -13.81
CA LEU A 8 0.12 -8.56 -13.60
C LEU A 8 -1.14 -9.44 -13.53
N VAL A 9 -1.51 -9.89 -12.33
CA VAL A 9 -2.83 -10.43 -12.08
C VAL A 9 -3.76 -9.22 -12.07
N LEU A 10 -4.38 -8.97 -13.22
CA LEU A 10 -5.59 -8.18 -13.31
C LEU A 10 -6.61 -8.90 -12.40
N LEU A 11 -6.76 -8.44 -11.17
CA LEU A 11 -7.95 -8.69 -10.38
C LEU A 11 -9.10 -8.08 -11.20
N ALA A 12 -9.77 -8.92 -11.99
CA ALA A 12 -11.10 -8.64 -12.46
C ALA A 12 -11.96 -8.58 -11.19
N LEU A 13 -12.09 -7.37 -10.60
CA LEU A 13 -13.25 -7.11 -9.76
C LEU A 13 -14.44 -7.55 -10.59
N PRO A 14 -15.36 -8.37 -10.05
CA PRO A 14 -16.57 -8.69 -10.75
C PRO A 14 -17.15 -7.36 -11.21
N CYS A 15 -17.39 -7.25 -12.50
CA CYS A 15 -18.20 -6.19 -13.06
C CYS A 15 -19.61 -6.43 -12.48
N VAL A 16 -19.80 -6.04 -11.24
CA VAL A 16 -21.14 -5.89 -10.69
C VAL A 16 -21.72 -4.81 -11.59
N PRO A 17 -22.77 -5.12 -12.39
CA PRO A 17 -23.46 -4.08 -13.09
C PRO A 17 -23.79 -3.04 -12.03
N PRO A 18 -23.62 -1.75 -12.29
CA PRO A 18 -24.04 -0.75 -11.34
C PRO A 18 -25.54 -1.01 -11.12
N VAL A 19 -25.86 -1.70 -10.06
CA VAL A 19 -27.11 -1.47 -9.39
C VAL A 19 -26.88 -0.06 -8.88
N LEU A 20 -27.26 0.90 -9.72
CA LEU A 20 -27.42 2.28 -9.29
C LEU A 20 -28.26 2.12 -8.02
N ALA A 21 -27.63 2.25 -6.86
CA ALA A 21 -28.39 2.52 -5.65
C ALA A 21 -29.32 3.65 -6.10
N GLN A 22 -30.62 3.42 -6.07
CA GLN A 22 -31.56 4.48 -6.40
C GLN A 22 -31.26 5.53 -5.34
N GLU A 23 -30.35 6.47 -5.69
CA GLU A 23 -30.13 7.63 -4.85
C GLU A 23 -31.51 8.15 -4.47
N LYS A 24 -31.71 8.35 -3.18
CA LYS A 24 -32.87 9.08 -2.70
C LYS A 24 -32.94 10.34 -3.51
N GLN A 25 -33.89 10.36 -4.46
CA GLN A 25 -34.19 11.59 -5.17
C GLN A 25 -34.62 12.58 -4.08
N ASN A 26 -33.69 13.39 -3.59
CA ASN A 26 -33.97 14.42 -2.59
C ASN A 26 -34.84 15.56 -3.16
N PHE A 27 -35.43 15.31 -4.33
CA PHE A 27 -36.33 16.25 -5.00
C PHE A 27 -37.61 15.51 -5.45
N VAL A 28 -38.71 16.23 -5.40
CA VAL A 28 -40.01 15.76 -5.90
C VAL A 28 -40.26 16.42 -7.26
N PHE A 29 -40.46 15.62 -8.29
CA PHE A 29 -40.78 16.15 -9.63
C PHE A 29 -42.19 15.77 -10.05
N ASN A 30 -42.80 16.63 -10.88
CA ASN A 30 -44.12 16.37 -11.48
C ASN A 30 -43.92 15.76 -12.88
N PRO A 31 -44.24 14.48 -13.11
CA PRO A 31 -44.06 13.84 -14.41
C PRO A 31 -44.92 14.43 -15.54
N SER A 32 -45.87 15.34 -15.25
CA SER A 32 -46.67 16.02 -16.24
C SER A 32 -46.00 17.28 -16.79
N THR A 33 -44.90 17.75 -16.22
CA THR A 33 -44.14 18.90 -16.69
C THR A 33 -43.05 18.46 -17.69
N PRO A 34 -42.59 19.34 -18.60
CA PRO A 34 -41.52 18.98 -19.55
C PRO A 34 -40.25 18.51 -18.89
N GLU A 35 -39.79 19.17 -17.82
CA GLU A 35 -38.64 18.77 -17.05
C GLU A 35 -38.85 17.43 -16.32
N GLY A 36 -40.05 17.23 -15.75
CA GLY A 36 -40.42 16.00 -15.05
C GLY A 36 -40.47 14.78 -15.97
N GLN A 37 -40.88 14.95 -17.22
CA GLN A 37 -40.86 13.88 -18.23
C GLN A 37 -39.43 13.45 -18.56
N ILE A 38 -38.50 14.41 -18.68
CA ILE A 38 -37.08 14.09 -18.91
C ILE A 38 -36.51 13.37 -17.69
N LEU A 39 -36.78 13.81 -16.47
CA LEU A 39 -36.33 13.19 -15.24
C LEU A 39 -36.85 11.76 -15.11
N GLN A 40 -38.13 11.52 -15.40
CA GLN A 40 -38.74 10.20 -15.41
C GLN A 40 -38.07 9.26 -16.44
N ALA A 41 -37.87 9.77 -17.67
CA ALA A 41 -37.20 9.01 -18.74
C ALA A 41 -35.76 8.67 -18.36
N LEU A 42 -35.02 9.64 -17.81
CA LEU A 42 -33.62 9.44 -17.39
C LEU A 42 -33.49 8.40 -16.28
N GLY A 43 -34.41 8.38 -15.29
CA GLY A 43 -34.41 7.40 -14.20
C GLY A 43 -34.74 5.97 -14.64
N GLN A 44 -35.31 5.78 -15.84
CA GLN A 44 -35.68 4.46 -16.40
C GLN A 44 -34.72 4.02 -17.53
N GLU A 45 -33.82 4.91 -17.97
CA GLU A 45 -32.98 4.68 -19.14
C GLU A 45 -31.82 3.73 -18.82
N THR A 46 -31.64 2.73 -19.64
CA THR A 46 -30.57 1.74 -19.56
C THR A 46 -29.55 1.85 -20.68
N ASP A 47 -29.89 2.54 -21.79
CA ASP A 47 -28.98 2.82 -22.89
C ASP A 47 -28.12 4.05 -22.60
N ASP A 48 -26.80 3.87 -22.59
CA ASP A 48 -25.85 4.94 -22.25
C ASP A 48 -25.90 6.12 -23.22
N ALA A 49 -26.15 5.90 -24.53
CA ALA A 49 -26.21 6.99 -25.50
C ALA A 49 -27.47 7.82 -25.29
N HIS A 50 -28.59 7.18 -25.01
CA HIS A 50 -29.85 7.88 -24.74
C HIS A 50 -29.80 8.59 -23.39
N ARG A 51 -29.20 7.97 -22.36
CA ARG A 51 -28.93 8.61 -21.04
C ARG A 51 -28.13 9.90 -21.20
N VAL A 52 -27.04 9.85 -21.97
CA VAL A 52 -26.23 11.04 -22.30
C VAL A 52 -27.04 12.11 -22.96
N SER A 53 -27.85 11.77 -23.97
CA SER A 53 -28.71 12.72 -24.66
C SER A 53 -29.72 13.40 -23.76
N LEU A 54 -30.42 12.62 -22.91
CA LEU A 54 -31.40 13.12 -21.95
C LEU A 54 -30.75 14.05 -20.92
N GLY A 55 -29.60 13.65 -20.38
CA GLY A 55 -28.86 14.44 -19.39
C GLY A 55 -28.37 15.77 -19.94
N GLN A 56 -27.82 15.77 -21.15
CA GLN A 56 -27.42 17.01 -21.87
C GLN A 56 -28.58 17.92 -22.14
N ASP A 57 -29.70 17.39 -22.64
CA ASP A 57 -30.92 18.16 -22.92
C ASP A 57 -31.48 18.82 -21.64
N PHE A 58 -31.51 18.04 -20.52
CA PHE A 58 -31.97 18.57 -19.24
C PHE A 58 -31.06 19.69 -18.72
N LEU A 59 -29.76 19.48 -18.65
CA LEU A 59 -28.83 20.48 -18.12
C LEU A 59 -28.74 21.73 -18.97
N ALA A 60 -28.92 21.62 -20.29
CA ALA A 60 -28.99 22.76 -21.17
C ALA A 60 -30.24 23.62 -20.92
N LYS A 61 -31.39 23.00 -20.65
CA LYS A 61 -32.67 23.67 -20.44
C LYS A 61 -32.88 24.13 -18.99
N TYR A 62 -32.38 23.32 -18.02
CA TYR A 62 -32.68 23.50 -16.59
C TYR A 62 -31.43 23.47 -15.71
N PRO A 63 -30.36 24.26 -15.98
CA PRO A 63 -29.05 24.15 -15.30
C PRO A 63 -29.09 24.50 -13.81
N LYS A 64 -30.16 25.17 -13.35
CA LYS A 64 -30.35 25.54 -11.93
C LYS A 64 -31.47 24.78 -11.24
N HIS A 65 -31.98 23.73 -11.87
CA HIS A 65 -33.01 22.89 -11.27
C HIS A 65 -32.43 22.12 -10.10
N GLU A 66 -33.21 21.85 -9.05
CA GLU A 66 -32.77 21.07 -7.88
C GLU A 66 -32.27 19.68 -8.23
N ALA A 67 -32.75 19.08 -9.32
CA ALA A 67 -32.32 17.80 -9.84
C ALA A 67 -31.01 17.88 -10.68
N ALA A 68 -30.43 19.06 -10.91
CA ALA A 68 -29.30 19.20 -11.83
C ALA A 68 -28.07 18.38 -11.41
N GLY A 69 -27.81 18.25 -10.10
CA GLY A 69 -26.74 17.40 -9.57
C GLY A 69 -26.95 15.93 -9.92
N TRP A 70 -28.13 15.39 -9.61
CA TRP A 70 -28.49 14.02 -9.95
C TRP A 70 -28.42 13.75 -11.46
N VAL A 71 -28.93 14.69 -12.29
CA VAL A 71 -28.84 14.55 -13.76
C VAL A 71 -27.39 14.57 -14.24
N ALA A 72 -26.53 15.38 -13.64
CA ALA A 72 -25.11 15.38 -13.97
C ALA A 72 -24.47 14.02 -13.67
N ALA A 73 -24.77 13.40 -12.52
CA ALA A 73 -24.28 12.07 -12.20
C ALA A 73 -24.79 11.00 -13.19
N GLN A 74 -26.06 11.08 -13.63
CA GLN A 74 -26.60 10.18 -14.67
C GLN A 74 -25.88 10.38 -16.02
N LEU A 75 -25.59 11.63 -16.38
CA LEU A 75 -24.82 11.96 -17.58
C LEU A 75 -23.39 11.42 -17.50
N GLU A 76 -22.72 11.60 -16.37
CA GLU A 76 -21.37 11.08 -16.13
C GLU A 76 -21.33 9.56 -16.22
N SER A 77 -22.33 8.87 -15.66
CA SER A 77 -22.49 7.42 -15.74
C SER A 77 -22.60 6.95 -17.20
N GLY A 78 -23.44 7.58 -18.01
CA GLY A 78 -23.60 7.26 -19.42
C GLY A 78 -22.32 7.52 -20.24
N LEU A 79 -21.67 8.67 -20.00
CA LEU A 79 -20.38 8.99 -20.63
C LEU A 79 -19.28 8.01 -20.24
N LEU A 80 -19.27 7.55 -18.99
CA LEU A 80 -18.33 6.54 -18.51
C LEU A 80 -18.54 5.19 -19.21
N GLY A 81 -19.80 4.77 -19.41
CA GLY A 81 -20.17 3.59 -20.18
C GLY A 81 -19.68 3.67 -21.64
N GLN A 82 -19.76 4.84 -22.23
CA GLN A 82 -19.23 5.13 -23.58
C GLN A 82 -17.70 5.31 -23.61
N LYS A 83 -17.01 5.29 -22.46
CA LYS A 83 -15.56 5.53 -22.32
C LYS A 83 -15.13 6.94 -22.75
N GLU A 84 -16.04 7.90 -22.70
CA GLU A 84 -15.79 9.32 -23.00
C GLU A 84 -15.21 10.05 -21.77
N TYR A 85 -14.09 9.55 -21.28
CA TYR A 85 -13.52 9.93 -19.98
C TYR A 85 -13.23 11.43 -19.83
N ASP A 86 -12.81 12.11 -20.91
CA ASP A 86 -12.57 13.56 -20.86
C ASP A 86 -13.86 14.33 -20.61
N LYS A 87 -14.95 13.90 -21.24
CA LYS A 87 -16.27 14.53 -21.03
C LYS A 87 -16.81 14.26 -19.63
N VAL A 88 -16.57 13.04 -19.07
CA VAL A 88 -16.90 12.76 -17.67
C VAL A 88 -16.23 13.77 -16.75
N LEU A 89 -14.92 13.98 -16.91
CA LEU A 89 -14.15 14.90 -16.07
C LEU A 89 -14.63 16.36 -16.22
N GLU A 90 -15.01 16.79 -17.42
CA GLU A 90 -15.53 18.14 -17.68
C GLU A 90 -16.89 18.36 -17.01
N VAL A 91 -17.83 17.41 -17.15
CA VAL A 91 -19.15 17.45 -16.51
C VAL A 91 -19.00 17.46 -14.99
N ALA A 92 -18.17 16.56 -14.45
CA ALA A 92 -17.93 16.43 -13.04
C ALA A 92 -17.37 17.72 -12.40
N GLU A 93 -16.44 18.42 -13.07
CA GLU A 93 -15.94 19.70 -12.56
C GLU A 93 -17.06 20.73 -12.40
N THR A 94 -17.93 20.82 -13.41
CA THR A 94 -19.04 21.77 -13.41
C THR A 94 -20.09 21.40 -12.37
N ALA A 95 -20.42 20.10 -12.27
CA ALA A 95 -21.39 19.60 -11.31
C ALA A 95 -20.90 19.77 -9.86
N TYR A 96 -19.66 19.40 -9.59
CA TYR A 96 -19.07 19.51 -8.24
C TYR A 96 -18.98 20.96 -7.74
N ALA A 97 -18.76 21.92 -8.63
CA ALA A 97 -18.76 23.33 -8.27
C ALA A 97 -20.15 23.86 -7.85
N ASN A 98 -21.22 23.23 -8.34
CA ASN A 98 -22.62 23.58 -8.01
C ASN A 98 -23.15 22.85 -6.78
N GLY A 99 -22.54 21.70 -6.41
CA GLY A 99 -22.90 20.92 -5.23
C GLY A 99 -22.10 19.61 -5.22
N PRO A 100 -21.31 19.35 -4.16
CA PRO A 100 -20.54 18.10 -4.06
C PRO A 100 -21.49 16.90 -3.97
N ASP A 101 -21.40 16.01 -4.96
CA ASP A 101 -22.11 14.76 -5.03
C ASP A 101 -21.14 13.58 -4.98
N MET A 102 -21.50 12.50 -4.28
CA MET A 102 -20.64 11.33 -4.10
C MET A 102 -20.51 10.54 -5.41
N ASP A 103 -21.63 10.30 -6.11
CA ASP A 103 -21.62 9.49 -7.32
C ASP A 103 -20.91 10.19 -8.47
N GLY A 104 -21.13 11.49 -8.66
CA GLY A 104 -20.40 12.29 -9.65
C GLY A 104 -18.89 12.28 -9.38
N ALA A 105 -18.47 12.48 -8.13
CA ALA A 105 -17.05 12.38 -7.76
C ALA A 105 -16.48 10.99 -8.02
N TYR A 106 -17.26 9.93 -7.76
CA TYR A 106 -16.88 8.55 -7.99
C TYR A 106 -16.74 8.21 -9.49
N PHE A 107 -17.66 8.67 -10.34
CA PHE A 107 -17.56 8.48 -11.79
C PHE A 107 -16.37 9.23 -12.38
N ALA A 108 -16.12 10.46 -11.93
CA ALA A 108 -14.94 11.21 -12.32
C ALA A 108 -13.63 10.50 -11.90
N LEU A 109 -13.59 9.93 -10.70
CA LEU A 109 -12.45 9.13 -10.27
C LEU A 109 -12.26 7.91 -11.16
N LYS A 110 -13.33 7.18 -11.51
CA LYS A 110 -13.25 6.04 -12.44
C LYS A 110 -12.68 6.45 -13.80
N ALA A 111 -13.10 7.59 -14.32
CA ALA A 111 -12.59 8.13 -15.57
C ALA A 111 -11.09 8.49 -15.47
N ALA A 112 -10.68 9.15 -14.39
CA ALA A 112 -9.27 9.49 -14.13
C ALA A 112 -8.38 8.26 -14.04
N VAL A 113 -8.82 7.23 -13.29
CA VAL A 113 -8.13 5.94 -13.14
C VAL A 113 -8.02 5.21 -14.49
N ALA A 114 -9.08 5.18 -15.28
CA ALA A 114 -9.08 4.55 -16.60
C ALA A 114 -8.07 5.21 -17.56
N LYS A 115 -7.88 6.53 -17.45
CA LYS A 115 -6.88 7.31 -18.21
C LYS A 115 -5.46 7.18 -17.65
N ASN A 116 -5.27 6.64 -16.46
CA ASN A 116 -4.05 6.74 -15.65
C ASN A 116 -3.59 8.20 -15.48
N ASP A 117 -4.51 9.13 -15.33
CA ASP A 117 -4.22 10.54 -15.11
C ASP A 117 -3.93 10.79 -13.63
N VAL A 118 -2.67 11.05 -13.32
CA VAL A 118 -2.17 11.20 -11.95
C VAL A 118 -2.84 12.36 -11.21
N GLU A 119 -2.91 13.53 -11.84
CA GLU A 119 -3.45 14.72 -11.18
C GLU A 119 -4.97 14.62 -10.99
N GLN A 120 -5.70 14.13 -11.99
CA GLN A 120 -7.14 13.91 -11.84
C GLN A 120 -7.43 12.80 -10.83
N THR A 121 -6.63 11.73 -10.80
CA THR A 121 -6.79 10.66 -9.80
C THR A 121 -6.62 11.18 -8.38
N LYS A 122 -5.59 11.95 -8.10
CA LYS A 122 -5.37 12.57 -6.78
C LYS A 122 -6.54 13.46 -6.38
N LYS A 123 -6.96 14.31 -7.29
CA LYS A 123 -8.05 15.27 -7.09
C LYS A 123 -9.37 14.58 -6.79
N TRP A 124 -9.77 13.67 -7.68
CA TRP A 124 -11.06 12.99 -7.56
C TRP A 124 -11.08 11.94 -6.45
N SER A 125 -9.97 11.28 -6.15
CA SER A 125 -9.87 10.42 -4.97
C SER A 125 -10.15 11.19 -3.68
N ALA A 126 -9.57 12.38 -3.51
CA ALA A 126 -9.81 13.21 -2.33
C ALA A 126 -11.27 13.64 -2.21
N ARG A 127 -11.89 14.07 -3.32
CA ARG A 127 -13.30 14.50 -3.38
C ARG A 127 -14.27 13.35 -3.11
N THR A 128 -14.01 12.19 -3.72
CA THR A 128 -14.79 10.96 -3.53
C THR A 128 -14.75 10.51 -2.08
N SER A 129 -13.55 10.43 -1.49
CA SER A 129 -13.37 10.05 -0.09
C SER A 129 -14.04 11.06 0.86
N GLU A 130 -13.93 12.36 0.61
CA GLU A 130 -14.60 13.38 1.41
C GLU A 130 -16.12 13.22 1.38
N ALA A 131 -16.71 13.02 0.20
CA ALA A 131 -18.16 12.84 0.05
C ALA A 131 -18.64 11.55 0.75
N ALA A 132 -17.95 10.43 0.52
CA ALA A 132 -18.28 9.15 1.16
C ALA A 132 -18.19 9.22 2.69
N ARG A 133 -17.16 9.88 3.21
CA ARG A 133 -16.95 10.03 4.66
C ARG A 133 -17.96 10.95 5.35
N LYS A 134 -18.65 11.83 4.64
CA LYS A 134 -19.80 12.56 5.20
C LYS A 134 -20.94 11.61 5.56
N ILE A 135 -21.13 10.55 4.78
CA ILE A 135 -22.15 9.52 5.03
C ILE A 135 -21.66 8.55 6.11
N THR A 136 -20.45 7.98 5.93
CA THR A 136 -19.92 6.95 6.85
C THR A 136 -19.53 7.50 8.20
N GLY A 137 -19.24 8.79 8.33
CA GLY A 137 -18.91 9.48 9.58
C GLY A 137 -20.12 9.89 10.42
N SER A 138 -21.34 9.60 9.97
CA SER A 138 -22.55 9.86 10.76
C SER A 138 -22.53 9.02 12.04
N ALA A 139 -22.60 9.67 13.19
CA ALA A 139 -22.63 9.00 14.50
C ALA A 139 -23.97 8.27 14.78
N LYS A 140 -24.97 8.44 13.93
CA LYS A 140 -26.29 7.80 14.10
C LYS A 140 -26.29 6.44 13.40
N PRO A 141 -26.80 5.38 14.07
CA PRO A 141 -27.04 4.12 13.38
C PRO A 141 -28.05 4.32 12.24
N PRO A 142 -27.94 3.54 11.15
CA PRO A 142 -28.89 3.62 10.04
C PRO A 142 -30.31 3.40 10.55
N ALA A 143 -31.24 4.23 10.06
CA ALA A 143 -32.62 4.23 10.53
C ALA A 143 -33.46 3.07 9.96
N ASP A 144 -33.08 2.60 8.77
CA ASP A 144 -33.77 1.57 7.99
C ASP A 144 -32.78 0.82 7.08
N ASP A 145 -33.29 -0.12 6.30
CA ASP A 145 -32.48 -0.93 5.37
C ASP A 145 -31.90 -0.08 4.23
N GLU A 146 -32.62 0.95 3.79
CA GLU A 146 -32.14 1.87 2.75
C GLU A 146 -30.91 2.67 3.22
N ALA A 147 -30.99 3.26 4.42
CA ALA A 147 -29.86 3.96 5.03
C ALA A 147 -28.66 3.03 5.30
N LYS A 148 -28.93 1.74 5.54
CA LYS A 148 -27.88 0.73 5.68
C LYS A 148 -27.19 0.46 4.34
N HIS A 149 -27.95 0.32 3.26
CA HIS A 149 -27.38 0.14 1.91
C HIS A 149 -26.57 1.36 1.46
N GLU A 150 -27.08 2.58 1.73
CA GLU A 150 -26.34 3.81 1.45
C GLU A 150 -25.00 3.86 2.20
N LEU A 151 -25.00 3.47 3.48
CA LEU A 151 -23.80 3.40 4.29
C LEU A 151 -22.79 2.36 3.77
N GLU A 152 -23.26 1.19 3.35
CA GLU A 152 -22.41 0.14 2.77
C GLU A 152 -21.82 0.60 1.43
N TYR A 153 -22.62 1.19 0.57
CA TYR A 153 -22.17 1.76 -0.69
C TYR A 153 -21.15 2.88 -0.49
N ALA A 154 -21.39 3.81 0.44
CA ALA A 154 -20.42 4.87 0.74
C ALA A 154 -19.08 4.32 1.23
N LYS A 155 -19.05 3.20 1.96
CA LYS A 155 -17.81 2.52 2.33
C LYS A 155 -17.07 1.96 1.12
N GLU A 156 -17.79 1.32 0.20
CA GLU A 156 -17.21 0.80 -1.05
C GLU A 156 -16.63 1.92 -1.91
N VAL A 157 -17.32 3.06 -1.97
CA VAL A 157 -16.86 4.26 -2.70
C VAL A 157 -15.61 4.86 -2.05
N ASP A 158 -15.54 4.96 -0.71
CA ASP A 158 -14.33 5.41 -0.01
C ASP A 158 -13.16 4.44 -0.25
N GLU A 159 -13.40 3.13 -0.20
CA GLU A 159 -12.39 2.12 -0.50
C GLU A 159 -11.89 2.22 -1.95
N TYR A 160 -12.78 2.44 -2.92
CA TYR A 160 -12.39 2.65 -4.30
C TYR A 160 -11.53 3.91 -4.49
N SER A 161 -11.74 4.94 -3.67
CA SER A 161 -10.91 6.14 -3.70
C SER A 161 -9.43 5.83 -3.38
N GLU A 162 -9.18 4.93 -2.44
CA GLU A 162 -7.86 4.43 -2.10
C GLU A 162 -7.30 3.50 -3.19
N TYR A 163 -8.14 2.61 -3.72
CA TYR A 163 -7.80 1.72 -4.84
C TYR A 163 -7.36 2.49 -6.07
N GLY A 164 -8.04 3.59 -6.42
CA GLY A 164 -7.69 4.44 -7.55
C GLY A 164 -6.27 5.00 -7.44
N LEU A 165 -5.90 5.53 -6.26
CA LEU A 165 -4.54 6.00 -5.99
C LEU A 165 -3.51 4.87 -6.14
N TYR A 166 -3.81 3.70 -5.56
CA TYR A 166 -2.95 2.53 -5.61
C TYR A 166 -2.69 2.05 -7.04
N VAL A 167 -3.74 1.81 -7.82
CA VAL A 167 -3.60 1.21 -9.14
C VAL A 167 -2.92 2.12 -10.16
N VAL A 168 -3.10 3.44 -10.03
CA VAL A 168 -2.39 4.42 -10.86
C VAL A 168 -0.92 4.53 -10.41
N ALA A 169 -0.63 4.49 -9.10
CA ALA A 169 0.73 4.50 -8.57
C ALA A 169 1.59 3.36 -9.11
N LEU A 170 1.02 2.15 -9.29
CA LEU A 170 1.74 0.99 -9.84
C LEU A 170 2.26 1.19 -11.27
N LYS A 171 1.70 2.14 -12.02
CA LYS A 171 2.04 2.43 -13.42
C LYS A 171 2.76 3.76 -13.60
N ALA A 172 2.81 4.56 -12.56
CA ALA A 172 3.34 5.92 -12.58
C ALA A 172 4.87 5.96 -12.65
N GLN A 173 5.41 7.10 -13.07
CA GLN A 173 6.85 7.38 -12.96
C GLN A 173 7.22 7.60 -11.48
N PRO A 174 8.47 7.40 -11.07
CA PRO A 174 8.86 7.42 -9.65
C PRO A 174 8.38 8.64 -8.86
N LYS A 175 8.44 9.84 -9.44
CA LYS A 175 7.97 11.07 -8.77
C LYS A 175 6.45 11.08 -8.61
N GLU A 176 5.74 10.66 -9.64
CA GLU A 176 4.27 10.57 -9.63
C GLU A 176 3.78 9.46 -8.69
N GLU A 177 4.51 8.32 -8.63
CA GLU A 177 4.25 7.25 -7.66
C GLU A 177 4.35 7.80 -6.23
N VAL A 178 5.40 8.57 -5.93
CA VAL A 178 5.56 9.21 -4.62
C VAL A 178 4.37 10.12 -4.32
N ASP A 179 3.96 10.99 -5.23
CA ASP A 179 2.84 11.92 -5.03
C ASP A 179 1.51 11.19 -4.77
N LEU A 180 1.25 10.10 -5.50
CA LEU A 180 0.04 9.28 -5.33
C LEU A 180 0.03 8.54 -3.98
N VAL A 181 1.15 7.92 -3.63
CA VAL A 181 1.25 7.19 -2.36
C VAL A 181 1.27 8.14 -1.16
N ASP A 182 1.92 9.29 -1.25
CA ASP A 182 1.83 10.35 -0.22
C ASP A 182 0.38 10.80 -0.02
N THR A 183 -0.39 10.92 -1.11
CA THR A 183 -1.83 11.22 -1.05
C THR A 183 -2.60 10.11 -0.34
N LEU A 184 -2.33 8.84 -0.67
CA LEU A 184 -2.95 7.68 -0.02
C LEU A 184 -2.62 7.62 1.49
N ILE A 185 -1.35 7.82 1.86
CA ILE A 185 -0.94 7.87 3.28
C ILE A 185 -1.65 8.99 4.04
N LYS A 186 -1.82 10.16 3.40
CA LYS A 186 -2.53 11.30 3.98
C LYS A 186 -4.03 11.02 4.14
N GLN A 187 -4.64 10.38 3.15
CA GLN A 187 -6.07 10.06 3.12
C GLN A 187 -6.42 8.97 4.12
N ASN A 188 -5.65 7.88 4.13
CA ASN A 188 -5.80 6.77 5.07
C ASN A 188 -4.45 6.08 5.34
N PRO A 189 -3.78 6.38 6.47
CA PRO A 189 -2.52 5.72 6.83
C PRO A 189 -2.68 4.22 7.15
N LYS A 190 -3.92 3.74 7.26
CA LYS A 190 -4.26 2.33 7.50
C LYS A 190 -4.79 1.63 6.25
N SER A 191 -4.71 2.26 5.09
CA SER A 191 -5.17 1.69 3.82
C SER A 191 -4.60 0.28 3.60
N GLN A 192 -5.48 -0.63 3.22
CA GLN A 192 -5.08 -2.01 2.89
C GLN A 192 -4.17 -2.10 1.67
N TYR A 193 -4.07 -1.05 0.86
CA TYR A 193 -3.21 -1.00 -0.32
C TYR A 193 -1.78 -0.54 -0.01
N LEU A 194 -1.52 0.08 1.14
CA LEU A 194 -0.17 0.54 1.51
C LEU A 194 0.87 -0.58 1.62
N PRO A 195 0.57 -1.78 2.15
CA PRO A 195 1.51 -2.88 2.14
C PRO A 195 1.92 -3.31 0.72
N GLU A 196 1.03 -3.15 -0.26
CA GLU A 196 1.25 -3.56 -1.64
C GLU A 196 2.21 -2.64 -2.40
N VAL A 197 2.21 -1.35 -2.06
CA VAL A 197 3.08 -0.34 -2.69
C VAL A 197 4.31 0.01 -1.86
N ALA A 198 4.44 -0.47 -0.63
CA ALA A 198 5.50 -0.03 0.28
C ALA A 198 6.90 -0.15 -0.34
N ASN A 199 7.23 -1.31 -0.92
CA ASN A 199 8.55 -1.54 -1.49
C ASN A 199 8.83 -0.68 -2.73
N SER A 200 7.84 -0.54 -3.65
CA SER A 200 7.98 0.31 -4.84
C SER A 200 8.07 1.78 -4.45
N TYR A 201 7.27 2.22 -3.51
CA TYR A 201 7.28 3.58 -2.99
C TYR A 201 8.63 3.98 -2.38
N PHE A 202 9.24 3.12 -1.52
CA PHE A 202 10.57 3.42 -0.97
C PHE A 202 11.65 3.45 -2.05
N ALA A 203 11.54 2.59 -3.07
CA ALA A 203 12.40 2.63 -4.24
C ALA A 203 12.17 3.91 -5.08
N ALA A 204 10.92 4.33 -5.24
CA ALA A 204 10.54 5.54 -5.96
C ALA A 204 11.08 6.80 -5.26
N LEU A 205 10.96 6.90 -3.92
CA LEU A 205 11.57 7.97 -3.14
C LEU A 205 13.08 8.11 -3.40
N SER A 206 13.79 6.98 -3.47
CA SER A 206 15.23 6.98 -3.80
C SER A 206 15.50 7.48 -5.21
N LYS A 207 14.74 6.98 -6.21
CA LYS A 207 14.89 7.35 -7.62
C LYS A 207 14.50 8.81 -7.89
N ALA A 208 13.52 9.33 -7.16
CA ALA A 208 13.10 10.73 -7.24
C ALA A 208 14.07 11.70 -6.52
N GLY A 209 15.13 11.20 -5.87
CA GLY A 209 16.02 12.02 -5.06
C GLY A 209 15.43 12.45 -3.70
N GLU A 210 14.35 11.85 -3.27
CA GLU A 210 13.59 12.16 -2.05
C GLU A 210 13.85 11.15 -0.91
N GLY A 211 14.96 10.43 -0.96
CA GLY A 211 15.33 9.40 0.02
C GLY A 211 15.27 9.83 1.48
N GLY A 212 15.44 11.13 1.76
CA GLY A 212 15.28 11.70 3.10
C GLY A 212 13.86 11.56 3.69
N LYS A 213 12.83 11.42 2.84
CA LYS A 213 11.44 11.22 3.27
C LYS A 213 11.14 9.76 3.66
N ALA A 214 11.99 8.79 3.27
CA ALA A 214 11.69 7.38 3.42
C ALA A 214 11.49 6.94 4.89
N CYS A 215 12.35 7.37 5.81
CA CYS A 215 12.21 7.00 7.22
C CYS A 215 10.98 7.62 7.90
N PRO A 216 10.66 8.92 7.71
CA PRO A 216 9.39 9.49 8.18
C PRO A 216 8.16 8.80 7.59
N ALA A 217 8.18 8.47 6.30
CA ALA A 217 7.09 7.75 5.63
C ALA A 217 6.92 6.34 6.19
N ALA A 218 8.02 5.59 6.34
CA ALA A 218 7.98 4.26 6.93
C ALA A 218 7.37 4.26 8.33
N ALA A 219 7.70 5.25 9.16
CA ALA A 219 7.13 5.39 10.50
C ALA A 219 5.61 5.64 10.48
N LYS A 220 5.11 6.40 9.50
CA LYS A 220 3.67 6.63 9.32
C LYS A 220 2.94 5.39 8.80
N MET A 221 3.57 4.66 7.88
CA MET A 221 3.01 3.45 7.28
C MET A 221 3.17 2.20 8.15
N ALA A 222 4.03 2.23 9.19
CA ALA A 222 4.29 1.09 10.09
C ALA A 222 3.15 0.89 11.10
N VAL A 223 1.93 0.81 10.60
CA VAL A 223 0.70 0.61 11.37
C VAL A 223 -0.01 -0.66 10.90
N ASP A 224 -0.86 -1.20 11.77
CA ASP A 224 -1.66 -2.39 11.52
C ASP A 224 -0.82 -3.57 10.96
N LYS A 225 -1.10 -4.02 9.73
CA LYS A 225 -0.51 -5.21 9.12
C LYS A 225 0.56 -4.91 8.07
N ASN A 226 1.09 -3.67 8.02
CA ASN A 226 2.10 -3.30 7.03
C ASN A 226 3.50 -3.74 7.45
N ALA A 227 3.79 -5.03 7.28
CA ALA A 227 5.09 -5.63 7.63
C ALA A 227 6.26 -4.98 6.86
N GLU A 228 6.07 -4.63 5.60
CA GLU A 228 7.07 -4.01 4.74
C GLU A 228 7.52 -2.66 5.28
N ALA A 229 6.57 -1.79 5.65
CA ALA A 229 6.90 -0.50 6.25
C ALA A 229 7.54 -0.65 7.64
N MET A 230 7.12 -1.63 8.43
CA MET A 230 7.73 -1.94 9.72
C MET A 230 9.19 -2.38 9.55
N LEU A 231 9.50 -3.21 8.55
CA LEU A 231 10.87 -3.62 8.24
C LEU A 231 11.72 -2.45 7.78
N TYR A 232 11.17 -1.55 6.97
CA TYR A 232 11.87 -0.34 6.57
C TYR A 232 12.11 0.59 7.76
N ALA A 233 11.15 0.72 8.67
CA ALA A 233 11.32 1.47 9.91
C ALA A 233 12.39 0.82 10.83
N ALA A 234 12.48 -0.51 10.87
CA ALA A 234 13.56 -1.20 11.57
C ALA A 234 14.93 -0.85 10.99
N ASP A 235 15.07 -0.87 9.65
CA ASP A 235 16.29 -0.45 8.95
C ASP A 235 16.68 1.01 9.27
N CYS A 236 15.71 1.92 9.23
CA CYS A 236 15.93 3.32 9.60
C CYS A 236 16.46 3.49 11.04
N ASN A 237 15.89 2.74 11.97
CA ASN A 237 16.31 2.77 13.37
C ASN A 237 17.66 2.08 13.58
N TRP A 238 17.98 1.05 12.81
CA TRP A 238 19.31 0.44 12.81
C TRP A 238 20.38 1.44 12.38
N ARG A 239 20.17 2.12 11.25
CA ARG A 239 21.06 3.22 10.79
C ARG A 239 21.16 4.35 11.80
N GLY A 240 20.09 4.60 12.55
CA GLY A 240 20.02 5.58 13.64
C GLY A 240 20.57 5.06 14.99
N ASN A 241 21.15 3.86 15.05
CA ASN A 241 21.70 3.23 16.26
C ASN A 241 20.68 3.10 17.42
N LYS A 242 19.41 2.79 17.13
CA LYS A 242 18.32 2.69 18.10
C LYS A 242 17.86 1.23 18.27
N ALA A 243 18.66 0.44 18.99
CA ALA A 243 18.48 -1.02 19.10
C ALA A 243 17.08 -1.47 19.54
N ASP A 244 16.50 -0.82 20.57
CA ASP A 244 15.16 -1.18 21.07
C ASP A 244 14.09 -0.98 20.00
N ALA A 245 14.17 0.11 19.23
CA ALA A 245 13.24 0.38 18.15
C ALA A 245 13.40 -0.62 16.99
N VAL A 246 14.64 -1.03 16.67
CA VAL A 246 14.90 -2.09 15.68
C VAL A 246 14.18 -3.37 16.06
N ILE A 247 14.39 -3.84 17.31
CA ILE A 247 13.76 -5.07 17.82
C ILE A 247 12.23 -4.94 17.82
N SER A 248 11.71 -3.80 18.29
CA SER A 248 10.27 -3.57 18.37
C SER A 248 9.59 -3.60 16.98
N TYR A 249 10.13 -2.88 15.99
CA TYR A 249 9.59 -2.87 14.64
C TYR A 249 9.73 -4.24 13.95
N ALA A 250 10.85 -4.92 14.15
CA ALA A 250 11.06 -6.26 13.61
C ALA A 250 10.06 -7.28 14.18
N ALA A 251 9.79 -7.24 15.49
CA ALA A 251 8.80 -8.11 16.12
C ALA A 251 7.39 -7.87 15.57
N LYS A 252 6.97 -6.61 15.45
CA LYS A 252 5.69 -6.23 14.85
C LYS A 252 5.58 -6.66 13.39
N ALA A 253 6.67 -6.54 12.61
CA ALA A 253 6.71 -6.98 11.23
C ALA A 253 6.52 -8.50 11.11
N ALA A 254 7.17 -9.30 11.98
CA ALA A 254 7.02 -10.75 12.01
C ALA A 254 5.57 -11.15 12.34
N GLU A 255 4.95 -10.50 13.33
CA GLU A 255 3.56 -10.72 13.70
C GLU A 255 2.62 -10.36 12.54
N ALA A 256 2.77 -9.16 11.97
CA ALA A 256 1.98 -8.69 10.83
C ALA A 256 2.09 -9.65 9.63
N ALA A 257 3.30 -10.09 9.28
CA ALA A 257 3.52 -11.06 8.21
C ALA A 257 2.86 -12.41 8.51
N SER A 258 2.95 -12.89 9.76
CA SER A 258 2.41 -14.20 10.16
C SER A 258 0.87 -14.24 10.14
N THR A 259 0.23 -13.14 10.51
CA THR A 259 -1.24 -13.03 10.62
C THR A 259 -1.91 -12.52 9.34
N ARG A 260 -1.13 -12.06 8.35
CA ARG A 260 -1.66 -11.57 7.07
C ARG A 260 -2.45 -12.67 6.34
N ALA A 261 -3.67 -12.36 5.92
CA ALA A 261 -4.49 -13.24 5.09
C ALA A 261 -3.87 -13.42 3.69
N LYS A 262 -4.06 -14.61 3.11
CA LYS A 262 -3.62 -14.88 1.73
C LYS A 262 -4.43 -14.04 0.76
N ARG A 263 -3.73 -13.41 -0.18
CA ARG A 263 -4.38 -12.64 -1.25
C ARG A 263 -5.01 -13.58 -2.28
N GLU A 264 -6.14 -13.14 -2.81
CA GLU A 264 -6.78 -13.83 -3.91
C GLU A 264 -5.85 -13.88 -5.14
N GLY A 265 -5.88 -14.97 -5.87
CA GLY A 265 -5.04 -15.16 -7.07
C GLY A 265 -3.57 -15.51 -6.79
N VAL A 266 -3.09 -15.50 -5.54
CA VAL A 266 -1.74 -15.93 -5.19
C VAL A 266 -1.73 -17.43 -4.87
N SER A 267 -0.77 -18.18 -5.42
CA SER A 267 -0.62 -19.61 -5.09
C SER A 267 -0.19 -19.80 -3.62
N ASP A 268 -0.52 -20.94 -3.02
CA ASP A 268 -0.11 -21.24 -1.64
C ASP A 268 1.41 -21.25 -1.47
N GLY A 269 2.14 -21.74 -2.48
CA GLY A 269 3.60 -21.75 -2.47
C GLY A 269 4.21 -20.35 -2.50
N ASP A 270 3.72 -19.49 -3.40
CA ASP A 270 4.20 -18.10 -3.49
C ASP A 270 3.85 -17.31 -2.23
N TRP A 271 2.64 -17.54 -1.68
CA TRP A 271 2.23 -16.91 -0.45
C TRP A 271 3.10 -17.32 0.74
N ALA A 272 3.38 -18.61 0.87
CA ALA A 272 4.27 -19.13 1.91
C ALA A 272 5.69 -18.55 1.77
N ALA A 273 6.20 -18.45 0.54
CA ALA A 273 7.52 -17.86 0.26
C ALA A 273 7.57 -16.37 0.62
N GLN A 274 6.54 -15.59 0.27
CA GLN A 274 6.44 -14.16 0.63
C GLN A 274 6.42 -13.97 2.16
N LYS A 275 5.60 -14.74 2.87
CA LYS A 275 5.56 -14.69 4.34
C LYS A 275 6.90 -15.06 4.95
N ALA A 276 7.53 -16.15 4.47
CA ALA A 276 8.83 -16.59 4.96
C ALA A 276 9.91 -15.52 4.74
N ALA A 277 9.90 -14.81 3.61
CA ALA A 277 10.83 -13.73 3.33
C ALA A 277 10.67 -12.56 4.31
N LEU A 278 9.43 -12.14 4.59
CA LEU A 278 9.14 -11.07 5.56
C LEU A 278 9.56 -11.47 6.97
N VAL A 279 9.19 -12.67 7.43
CA VAL A 279 9.57 -13.18 8.76
C VAL A 279 11.09 -13.35 8.86
N GLY A 280 11.75 -13.83 7.81
CA GLY A 280 13.20 -13.95 7.79
C GLY A 280 13.91 -12.61 7.88
N THR A 281 13.44 -11.61 7.16
CA THR A 281 13.96 -10.24 7.27
C THR A 281 13.70 -9.65 8.66
N ALA A 282 12.55 -9.92 9.26
CA ALA A 282 12.27 -9.53 10.64
C ALA A 282 13.21 -10.20 11.65
N ASN A 283 13.50 -11.49 11.48
CA ASN A 283 14.48 -12.20 12.29
C ASN A 283 15.89 -11.63 12.12
N PHE A 284 16.27 -11.21 10.92
CA PHE A 284 17.53 -10.52 10.67
C PHE A 284 17.63 -9.24 11.52
N TYR A 285 16.66 -8.33 11.40
CA TYR A 285 16.68 -7.09 12.19
C TYR A 285 16.60 -7.35 13.70
N THR A 286 15.84 -8.35 14.13
CA THR A 286 15.81 -8.77 15.53
C THR A 286 17.21 -9.18 16.01
N GLY A 287 17.93 -9.97 15.22
CA GLY A 287 19.27 -10.39 15.52
C GLY A 287 20.28 -9.25 15.56
N VAL A 288 20.23 -8.36 14.55
CA VAL A 288 21.04 -7.14 14.51
C VAL A 288 20.77 -6.26 15.74
N GLY A 289 19.51 -6.03 16.09
CA GLY A 289 19.14 -5.26 17.28
C GLY A 289 19.69 -5.86 18.58
N TYR A 290 19.64 -7.18 18.73
CA TYR A 290 20.28 -7.85 19.88
C TYR A 290 21.81 -7.78 19.85
N THR A 291 22.44 -7.84 18.67
CA THR A 291 23.89 -7.63 18.54
C THR A 291 24.27 -6.24 19.00
N MET A 292 23.53 -5.20 18.61
CA MET A 292 23.73 -3.82 19.08
C MET A 292 23.63 -3.69 20.61
N GLN A 293 22.76 -4.48 21.24
CA GLN A 293 22.64 -4.56 22.71
C GLN A 293 23.67 -5.49 23.38
N GLN A 294 24.56 -6.11 22.62
CA GLN A 294 25.50 -7.13 23.09
C GLN A 294 24.81 -8.36 23.73
N ARG A 295 23.57 -8.62 23.35
CA ARG A 295 22.78 -9.78 23.79
C ARG A 295 22.99 -10.93 22.80
N PHE A 296 24.19 -11.54 22.86
CA PHE A 296 24.68 -12.46 21.83
C PHE A 296 23.90 -13.76 21.71
N GLY A 297 23.34 -14.29 22.81
CA GLY A 297 22.51 -15.50 22.77
C GLY A 297 21.24 -15.33 21.95
N PRO A 298 20.38 -14.38 22.28
CA PRO A 298 19.22 -14.02 21.44
C PRO A 298 19.58 -13.63 20.00
N ALA A 299 20.70 -12.89 19.80
CA ALA A 299 21.18 -12.52 18.48
C ALA A 299 21.48 -13.74 17.61
N ASN A 300 22.26 -14.70 18.15
CA ASN A 300 22.62 -15.96 17.48
C ASN A 300 21.35 -16.72 17.02
N LYS A 301 20.36 -16.86 17.91
CA LYS A 301 19.11 -17.56 17.63
C LYS A 301 18.34 -16.89 16.47
N ALA A 302 18.17 -15.57 16.53
CA ALA A 302 17.41 -14.82 15.54
C ALA A 302 18.12 -14.83 14.17
N LEU A 303 19.44 -14.59 14.13
CA LEU A 303 20.20 -14.58 12.90
C LEU A 303 20.25 -15.97 12.22
N LYS A 304 20.40 -17.05 12.98
CA LYS A 304 20.33 -18.42 12.43
C LYS A 304 18.96 -18.69 11.80
N ALA A 305 17.89 -18.23 12.40
CA ALA A 305 16.54 -18.36 11.85
C ALA A 305 16.34 -17.52 10.56
N ALA A 306 17.07 -16.41 10.41
CA ALA A 306 17.00 -15.55 9.23
C ALA A 306 17.72 -16.13 7.99
N LEU A 307 18.88 -16.81 8.20
CA LEU A 307 19.78 -17.21 7.12
C LEU A 307 19.12 -17.90 5.92
N PRO A 308 18.22 -18.91 6.10
CA PRO A 308 17.64 -19.63 4.97
C PRO A 308 16.86 -18.73 4.00
N THR A 309 16.23 -17.69 4.52
CA THR A 309 15.31 -16.83 3.77
C THR A 309 15.98 -15.59 3.19
N ILE A 310 17.06 -15.10 3.84
CA ILE A 310 17.79 -13.90 3.37
C ILE A 310 18.96 -14.21 2.45
N LYS A 311 19.29 -15.48 2.21
CA LYS A 311 20.44 -15.91 1.39
C LYS A 311 20.46 -15.29 0.00
N GLY A 312 19.29 -15.00 -0.59
CA GLY A 312 19.18 -14.32 -1.88
C GLY A 312 19.56 -12.82 -1.85
N ASN A 313 19.59 -12.21 -0.67
CA ASN A 313 20.04 -10.83 -0.46
C ASN A 313 21.47 -10.83 0.08
N GLN A 314 22.46 -10.75 -0.82
CA GLN A 314 23.87 -10.85 -0.47
C GLN A 314 24.30 -9.85 0.61
N SER A 315 23.76 -8.63 0.61
CA SER A 315 24.11 -7.62 1.60
C SER A 315 23.63 -7.99 3.01
N LEU A 316 22.37 -8.37 3.16
CA LEU A 316 21.83 -8.79 4.45
C LEU A 316 22.48 -10.09 4.92
N TYR A 317 22.74 -11.01 3.99
CA TYR A 317 23.36 -12.29 4.30
C TYR A 317 24.78 -12.12 4.83
N ALA A 318 25.60 -11.28 4.18
CA ALA A 318 26.97 -10.98 4.65
C ALA A 318 26.99 -10.35 6.06
N ILE A 319 26.06 -9.43 6.33
CA ILE A 319 25.93 -8.80 7.66
C ILE A 319 25.48 -9.83 8.70
N ALA A 320 24.49 -10.68 8.37
CA ALA A 320 24.03 -11.73 9.29
C ALA A 320 25.14 -12.72 9.66
N LEU A 321 25.98 -13.11 8.68
CA LEU A 321 27.14 -13.95 8.92
C LEU A 321 28.17 -13.26 9.82
N PHE A 322 28.44 -11.97 9.57
CA PHE A 322 29.34 -11.18 10.42
C PHE A 322 28.85 -11.15 11.89
N ASP A 323 27.58 -10.82 12.09
CA ASP A 323 26.97 -10.75 13.43
C ASP A 323 26.89 -12.12 14.11
N LEU A 324 26.67 -13.20 13.35
CA LEU A 324 26.78 -14.58 13.86
C LEU A 324 28.20 -14.92 14.28
N GLY A 325 29.18 -14.50 13.49
CA GLY A 325 30.59 -14.62 13.84
C GLY A 325 30.90 -13.95 15.18
N LEU A 326 30.43 -12.70 15.32
CA LEU A 326 30.60 -11.92 16.55
C LEU A 326 29.89 -12.58 17.74
N ALA A 327 28.61 -12.97 17.55
CA ALA A 327 27.83 -13.59 18.63
C ALA A 327 28.45 -14.90 19.12
N ASN A 328 28.88 -15.80 18.21
CA ASN A 328 29.50 -17.05 18.62
C ASN A 328 30.85 -16.83 19.29
N TYR A 329 31.68 -15.92 18.81
CA TYR A 329 32.94 -15.57 19.44
C TYR A 329 32.73 -15.01 20.85
N GLN A 330 31.80 -14.08 21.04
CA GLN A 330 31.54 -13.46 22.34
C GLN A 330 30.88 -14.41 23.34
N LEU A 331 30.14 -15.40 22.87
CA LEU A 331 29.59 -16.46 23.73
C LEU A 331 30.65 -17.49 24.12
N GLY A 332 31.53 -17.87 23.19
CA GLY A 332 32.54 -18.91 23.43
C GLY A 332 33.76 -18.44 24.22
N LYS A 333 34.23 -17.22 23.96
CA LYS A 333 35.48 -16.70 24.55
C LYS A 333 35.47 -16.66 26.09
N PRO A 334 34.46 -16.11 26.79
CA PRO A 334 34.45 -16.09 28.25
C PRO A 334 34.39 -17.45 28.89
N LEU A 335 33.88 -18.44 28.18
CA LEU A 335 33.74 -19.83 28.66
C LEU A 335 34.91 -20.74 28.24
N GLY A 336 35.84 -20.24 27.42
CA GLY A 336 36.88 -21.05 26.80
C GLY A 336 36.35 -22.11 25.84
N ASP A 337 35.11 -21.95 25.35
CA ASP A 337 34.47 -22.87 24.41
C ASP A 337 35.06 -22.69 23.00
N LYS A 338 36.13 -23.48 22.75
CA LYS A 338 36.78 -23.46 21.42
C LYS A 338 35.90 -23.95 20.29
N ALA A 339 34.88 -24.78 20.56
CA ALA A 339 33.96 -25.23 19.51
C ALA A 339 33.08 -24.06 19.02
N GLN A 340 32.52 -23.31 19.95
CA GLN A 340 31.73 -22.14 19.65
C GLN A 340 32.56 -21.03 18.99
N MET A 341 33.79 -20.80 19.46
CA MET A 341 34.72 -19.87 18.80
C MET A 341 35.04 -20.28 17.36
N ARG A 342 35.21 -21.58 17.07
CA ARG A 342 35.43 -22.09 15.69
C ARG A 342 34.19 -21.88 14.82
N GLU A 343 33.01 -22.04 15.37
CA GLU A 343 31.78 -21.71 14.65
C GLU A 343 31.75 -20.21 14.26
N GLY A 344 32.12 -19.34 15.22
CA GLY A 344 32.26 -17.90 14.96
C GLY A 344 33.27 -17.60 13.86
N LEU A 345 34.45 -18.28 13.91
CA LEU A 345 35.47 -18.16 12.85
C LEU A 345 34.93 -18.52 11.47
N LYS A 346 34.16 -19.62 11.35
CA LYS A 346 33.57 -20.04 10.09
C LYS A 346 32.65 -18.96 9.51
N TYR A 347 31.79 -18.38 10.34
CA TYR A 347 30.91 -17.30 9.90
C TYR A 347 31.66 -16.03 9.47
N PHE A 348 32.72 -15.65 10.20
CA PHE A 348 33.57 -14.54 9.77
C PHE A 348 34.27 -14.82 8.44
N GLN A 349 34.78 -16.03 8.22
CA GLN A 349 35.43 -16.43 6.97
C GLN A 349 34.43 -16.37 5.78
N GLU A 350 33.20 -16.86 5.99
CA GLU A 350 32.15 -16.81 4.96
C GLU A 350 31.77 -15.36 4.63
N SER A 351 31.55 -14.51 5.64
CA SER A 351 31.29 -13.09 5.46
C SER A 351 32.45 -12.37 4.76
N ALA A 352 33.71 -12.69 5.10
CA ALA A 352 34.90 -12.11 4.46
C ALA A 352 35.05 -12.50 2.99
N GLY A 353 34.51 -13.64 2.57
CA GLY A 353 34.45 -14.09 1.19
C GLY A 353 33.42 -13.35 0.33
N MET A 354 32.58 -12.53 0.93
CA MET A 354 31.51 -11.79 0.24
C MET A 354 31.89 -10.32 0.07
N ALA A 355 31.73 -9.80 -1.15
CA ALA A 355 31.92 -8.37 -1.39
C ALA A 355 30.86 -7.56 -0.64
N GLY A 356 31.26 -6.54 0.12
CA GLY A 356 30.32 -5.70 0.86
C GLY A 356 30.97 -4.99 2.06
N PRO A 357 30.17 -4.24 2.83
CA PRO A 357 30.68 -3.36 3.89
C PRO A 357 31.33 -4.13 5.06
N MET A 358 31.01 -5.42 5.25
CA MET A 358 31.55 -6.26 6.34
C MET A 358 32.83 -7.00 5.95
N GLN A 359 33.22 -7.07 4.67
CA GLN A 359 34.31 -7.90 4.16
C GLN A 359 35.62 -7.72 4.93
N ASP A 360 36.11 -6.49 5.02
CA ASP A 360 37.37 -6.18 5.68
C ASP A 360 37.33 -6.44 7.19
N GLN A 361 36.21 -6.10 7.83
CA GLN A 361 36.08 -6.29 9.27
C GLN A 361 35.94 -7.77 9.61
N ALA A 362 35.20 -8.53 8.81
CA ALA A 362 35.08 -9.98 8.94
C ALA A 362 36.45 -10.67 8.77
N SER A 363 37.23 -10.21 7.79
CA SER A 363 38.62 -10.71 7.56
C SER A 363 39.53 -10.48 8.77
N ARG A 364 39.49 -9.27 9.35
CA ARG A 364 40.25 -8.93 10.55
C ARG A 364 39.82 -9.80 11.74
N ASN A 365 38.52 -9.93 11.97
CA ASN A 365 37.97 -10.73 13.06
C ASN A 365 38.30 -12.24 12.90
N ALA A 366 38.23 -12.75 11.67
CA ALA A 366 38.62 -14.14 11.39
C ALA A 366 40.07 -14.41 11.77
N LYS A 367 41.01 -13.52 11.42
CA LYS A 367 42.42 -13.63 11.78
C LYS A 367 42.62 -13.59 13.30
N LEU A 368 41.91 -12.69 14.00
CA LEU A 368 41.98 -12.58 15.44
C LEU A 368 41.51 -13.88 16.14
N VAL A 369 40.34 -14.38 15.74
CA VAL A 369 39.81 -15.63 16.34
C VAL A 369 40.70 -16.83 16.01
N LEU A 370 41.25 -16.91 14.82
CA LEU A 370 42.20 -17.97 14.42
C LEU A 370 43.45 -17.97 15.31
N ALA A 371 44.04 -16.81 15.56
CA ALA A 371 45.21 -16.66 16.41
C ALA A 371 44.89 -17.07 17.86
N GLU A 372 43.75 -16.69 18.42
CA GLU A 372 43.33 -17.08 19.78
C GLU A 372 43.05 -18.59 19.89
N LEU A 373 42.63 -19.24 18.83
CA LEU A 373 42.45 -20.70 18.79
C LEU A 373 43.78 -21.49 18.68
N GLY A 374 44.91 -20.78 18.55
CA GLY A 374 46.24 -21.38 18.40
C GLY A 374 46.57 -21.79 16.95
N GLY A 375 45.83 -21.22 15.96
CA GLY A 375 46.14 -21.34 14.51
C GLY A 375 47.30 -20.43 14.13
N LYS A 376 48.14 -20.92 13.22
CA LYS A 376 49.21 -20.10 12.57
C LYS A 376 48.70 -19.47 11.28
#